data_f9721ccce661ac3390d26983ce8e7b4b
#
_entry.id   f9721ccce661ac3390d26983ce8e7b4b
#
_cell.length_a   1.000
_cell.length_b   1.000
_cell.length_c   1.000
_cell.angle_alpha   90.00
_cell.angle_beta   90.00
_cell.angle_gamma   90.00
#
_symmetry.space_group_name_H-M   'P 1'
#
loop_
_entity.id
_entity.type
_entity.pdbx_description
1 polymer ?
#
loop_
_entity_poly.entity_id
_entity_poly.type
_entity_poly.pdbx_seq_one_letter_code
_entity_poly.pdbx_strand_id
1 'polypeptide(L)'
;MAQGSDQPNWQPPGQDWSPPGQPHAPQPDPAAGPGQPGPGQPPQGGQPPQGPQTPPPHWHQPPQQAGWTPPPFQGPGGPGAPGGPPPFGQPGYGQPPGFGQPPAQPPKSGKGALIAVLSAAVALVLVLAVVLIVLLGGEEEKKALTPQQKSSQTVTKLNSLPGLRYTGTYDASGTSVQTDLTVTRAGTAAGSLTVGGDVIDAMLLDGDLYVKAPQSFWRSQREIGDDVIDDFADKWAKAPDSLRAFDIRKLLLPAALGQSLQQARPLVPPSGAPSTEPVAGRQAIVFEGAGAQYYVADAAPYQLLRVKTGGAQVFDFEVAELTADAVNTLYTELKDKVRNGLAGALDPAASIKPVSTVARSDCNASGCTIERKFSNTGPTATATYVAKIWSDKAGDKELGQCTRTLSVRAGTTTLECRVTSGTWKSWVRGIKPGSTSRYYFNSWLKVESVSKSRAETLAGKLEAEQQGA
;
A
#
# COMPACT_ATOMS: atom_id res chain seq x y z
N MET A 1 14.51 -36.98 61.60
CA MET A 1 13.84 -37.45 60.37
C MET A 1 14.16 -36.44 59.30
N ALA A 2 15.18 -36.71 58.46
CA ALA A 2 15.62 -35.85 57.39
C ALA A 2 14.86 -36.28 56.11
N GLN A 3 14.01 -35.41 55.56
CA GLN A 3 13.41 -35.60 54.27
C GLN A 3 14.43 -35.20 53.21
N GLY A 4 15.00 -36.21 52.56
CA GLY A 4 15.80 -36.04 51.35
C GLY A 4 14.92 -35.56 50.19
N SER A 5 15.18 -34.38 49.68
CA SER A 5 14.58 -33.88 48.47
C SER A 5 15.31 -34.48 47.26
N ASP A 6 14.79 -35.59 46.71
CA ASP A 6 15.20 -36.12 45.43
C ASP A 6 14.73 -35.15 44.30
N GLN A 7 15.54 -34.17 43.99
CA GLN A 7 15.37 -33.39 42.74
C GLN A 7 15.98 -34.16 41.57
N PRO A 8 15.25 -34.34 40.47
CA PRO A 8 15.82 -34.94 39.25
C PRO A 8 16.97 -34.08 38.74
N ASN A 9 18.12 -34.72 38.51
CA ASN A 9 19.33 -34.08 37.98
C ASN A 9 19.13 -33.70 36.50
N TRP A 10 18.92 -32.42 36.25
CA TRP A 10 18.71 -31.87 34.93
C TRP A 10 20.07 -31.55 34.27
N GLN A 11 20.58 -32.45 33.43
CA GLN A 11 21.73 -32.12 32.58
C GLN A 11 21.24 -31.40 31.32
N PRO A 12 21.82 -30.24 30.96
CA PRO A 12 21.49 -29.55 29.72
C PRO A 12 21.98 -30.38 28.52
N PRO A 13 21.17 -30.53 27.45
CA PRO A 13 21.65 -31.09 26.19
C PRO A 13 22.72 -30.21 25.62
N GLY A 14 23.83 -30.83 25.13
CA GLY A 14 24.95 -30.16 24.49
C GLY A 14 24.47 -29.27 23.35
N GLN A 15 25.05 -28.09 23.25
CA GLN A 15 24.84 -27.15 22.20
C GLN A 15 25.52 -27.69 20.91
N ASP A 16 24.81 -28.40 20.06
CA ASP A 16 25.19 -28.62 18.67
C ASP A 16 24.19 -27.86 17.78
N TRP A 17 24.30 -26.56 17.80
CA TRP A 17 23.69 -25.70 16.77
C TRP A 17 24.83 -25.13 15.92
N SER A 18 25.23 -25.85 14.87
CA SER A 18 25.95 -25.27 13.73
C SER A 18 24.90 -24.79 12.74
N PRO A 19 24.85 -23.50 12.39
CA PRO A 19 24.00 -23.04 11.32
C PRO A 19 24.46 -23.67 9.99
N PRO A 20 23.58 -24.02 9.07
CA PRO A 20 23.96 -24.57 7.77
C PRO A 20 24.74 -23.51 6.97
N GLY A 21 25.98 -23.86 6.63
CA GLY A 21 26.83 -23.37 5.55
C GLY A 21 26.80 -21.89 5.21
N GLN A 22 27.58 -21.06 5.91
CA GLN A 22 28.06 -19.82 5.31
C GLN A 22 29.17 -20.17 4.29
N PRO A 23 29.16 -19.65 3.05
CA PRO A 23 30.30 -19.77 2.15
C PRO A 23 31.50 -19.01 2.75
N HIS A 24 32.61 -19.70 2.88
CA HIS A 24 33.88 -19.11 3.32
C HIS A 24 34.29 -17.99 2.38
N ALA A 25 34.44 -16.78 2.91
CA ALA A 25 35.16 -15.72 2.25
C ALA A 25 36.65 -16.10 2.16
N PRO A 26 37.33 -15.84 1.02
CA PRO A 26 38.75 -16.13 0.91
C PRO A 26 39.56 -15.24 1.87
N GLN A 27 40.47 -15.86 2.63
CA GLN A 27 41.44 -15.17 3.47
C GLN A 27 42.38 -14.36 2.60
N PRO A 28 42.73 -13.13 2.98
CA PRO A 28 43.82 -12.38 2.32
C PRO A 28 45.17 -12.94 2.72
N ASP A 29 46.04 -13.14 1.73
CA ASP A 29 47.43 -13.52 1.90
C ASP A 29 48.24 -12.43 2.64
N PRO A 30 49.25 -12.82 3.41
CA PRO A 30 50.10 -11.86 4.15
C PRO A 30 51.01 -11.06 3.25
N ALA A 31 51.14 -9.79 3.57
CA ALA A 31 51.88 -8.74 2.90
C ALA A 31 53.32 -9.10 2.56
N ALA A 32 53.72 -8.91 1.29
CA ALA A 32 55.08 -8.74 0.82
C ALA A 32 55.37 -7.22 0.69
N GLY A 33 56.51 -6.81 1.17
CA GLY A 33 56.93 -5.44 1.34
C GLY A 33 57.24 -4.64 0.04
N PRO A 34 57.63 -3.35 0.17
CA PRO A 34 57.62 -2.40 -0.92
C PRO A 34 58.89 -2.47 -1.79
N GLY A 35 58.70 -2.65 -3.10
CA GLY A 35 59.71 -2.52 -4.14
C GLY A 35 59.46 -1.27 -5.00
N GLN A 36 60.55 -0.50 -5.24
CA GLN A 36 60.61 0.78 -5.95
C GLN A 36 60.19 0.72 -7.43
N PRO A 37 59.77 1.86 -8.02
CA PRO A 37 59.32 1.94 -9.40
C PRO A 37 60.48 2.16 -10.41
N GLY A 38 60.46 1.43 -11.50
CA GLY A 38 61.25 1.70 -12.72
C GLY A 38 60.33 2.06 -13.89
N PRO A 39 60.71 2.99 -14.77
CA PRO A 39 59.91 3.37 -15.92
C PRO A 39 60.19 2.47 -17.13
N GLY A 40 59.17 1.91 -17.74
CA GLY A 40 59.29 1.04 -18.91
C GLY A 40 58.05 0.87 -19.72
N GLN A 41 58.04 1.45 -20.91
CA GLN A 41 57.36 1.19 -22.18
C GLN A 41 56.02 0.47 -22.24
N PRO A 42 55.06 0.96 -23.07
CA PRO A 42 53.77 0.32 -23.32
C PRO A 42 53.90 -0.88 -24.26
N PRO A 43 53.27 -2.00 -23.99
CA PRO A 43 53.14 -3.09 -24.96
C PRO A 43 51.97 -2.90 -25.89
N GLN A 44 52.22 -3.20 -27.17
CA GLN A 44 51.31 -3.27 -28.28
C GLN A 44 50.20 -4.33 -28.07
N GLY A 45 49.07 -4.08 -28.71
CA GLY A 45 47.86 -4.88 -28.64
C GLY A 45 48.03 -6.36 -29.05
N GLY A 46 47.47 -7.22 -28.22
CA GLY A 46 47.17 -8.59 -28.50
C GLY A 46 45.66 -8.79 -28.56
N GLN A 47 45.16 -9.30 -29.73
CA GLN A 47 43.79 -9.72 -29.90
C GLN A 47 43.43 -10.83 -28.89
N PRO A 48 42.23 -10.80 -28.25
CA PRO A 48 41.77 -11.92 -27.43
C PRO A 48 41.39 -13.11 -28.31
N PRO A 49 41.65 -14.35 -27.85
CA PRO A 49 41.26 -15.56 -28.57
C PRO A 49 39.71 -15.69 -28.57
N GLN A 50 39.16 -15.99 -29.76
CA GLN A 50 37.76 -16.33 -29.95
C GLN A 50 37.50 -17.69 -29.29
N GLY A 51 36.71 -17.70 -28.24
CA GLY A 51 36.17 -18.94 -27.67
C GLY A 51 35.10 -19.55 -28.57
N PRO A 52 34.82 -20.88 -28.47
CA PRO A 52 33.85 -21.55 -29.31
C PRO A 52 32.43 -21.00 -29.10
N GLN A 53 31.80 -20.59 -30.20
CA GLN A 53 30.43 -20.15 -30.22
C GLN A 53 29.48 -21.32 -29.96
N THR A 54 28.77 -21.30 -28.84
CA THR A 54 27.62 -22.17 -28.59
C THR A 54 26.44 -21.72 -29.47
N PRO A 55 25.73 -22.61 -30.15
CA PRO A 55 24.55 -22.24 -30.95
C PRO A 55 23.43 -21.71 -30.01
N PRO A 56 22.59 -20.78 -30.50
CA PRO A 56 21.50 -20.22 -29.72
C PRO A 56 20.47 -21.30 -29.35
N PRO A 57 19.86 -21.25 -28.16
CA PRO A 57 18.82 -22.19 -27.77
C PRO A 57 17.60 -22.04 -28.67
N HIS A 58 17.13 -23.13 -29.25
CA HIS A 58 15.86 -23.22 -29.94
C HIS A 58 14.73 -22.97 -28.98
N TRP A 59 14.00 -21.86 -29.16
CA TRP A 59 12.73 -21.58 -28.48
C TRP A 59 11.69 -22.60 -28.99
N HIS A 60 11.30 -23.54 -28.16
CA HIS A 60 10.12 -24.37 -28.40
C HIS A 60 8.88 -23.45 -28.31
N GLN A 61 8.14 -23.35 -29.41
CA GLN A 61 6.82 -22.74 -29.42
C GLN A 61 5.91 -23.51 -28.44
N PRO A 62 5.17 -22.81 -27.56
CA PRO A 62 4.17 -23.48 -26.73
C PRO A 62 3.07 -24.08 -27.63
N PRO A 63 2.52 -25.25 -27.29
CA PRO A 63 1.43 -25.85 -28.03
C PRO A 63 0.19 -24.91 -27.99
N GLN A 64 -0.41 -24.71 -29.17
CA GLN A 64 -1.67 -23.98 -29.29
C GLN A 64 -2.74 -24.72 -28.47
N GLN A 65 -3.28 -24.04 -27.47
CA GLN A 65 -4.41 -24.53 -26.69
C GLN A 65 -5.64 -24.61 -27.61
N ALA A 66 -6.12 -25.83 -27.79
CA ALA A 66 -7.41 -26.10 -28.39
C ALA A 66 -8.53 -25.39 -27.60
N GLY A 67 -9.42 -24.70 -28.32
CA GLY A 67 -10.49 -23.90 -27.75
C GLY A 67 -11.39 -24.70 -26.80
N TRP A 68 -11.50 -24.19 -25.60
CA TRP A 68 -12.51 -24.61 -24.61
C TRP A 68 -13.84 -23.93 -24.95
N THR A 69 -14.78 -24.70 -25.45
CA THR A 69 -16.22 -24.33 -25.45
C THR A 69 -16.80 -24.71 -24.09
N PRO A 70 -17.42 -23.78 -23.35
CA PRO A 70 -18.09 -24.14 -22.10
C PRO A 70 -19.34 -24.97 -22.39
N PRO A 71 -19.63 -26.01 -21.57
CA PRO A 71 -20.86 -26.80 -21.70
C PRO A 71 -22.08 -25.97 -21.31
N PRO A 72 -23.24 -26.23 -21.91
CA PRO A 72 -24.49 -25.53 -21.54
C PRO A 72 -24.95 -25.94 -20.14
N PHE A 73 -25.21 -24.93 -19.30
CA PHE A 73 -25.81 -25.12 -17.97
C PHE A 73 -27.22 -25.69 -18.10
N GLN A 74 -27.40 -26.97 -17.75
CA GLN A 74 -28.71 -27.52 -17.40
C GLN A 74 -28.97 -27.23 -15.92
N GLY A 75 -29.89 -26.33 -15.64
CA GLY A 75 -30.38 -26.06 -14.28
C GLY A 75 -31.23 -27.22 -13.78
N PRO A 76 -31.04 -27.70 -12.54
CA PRO A 76 -32.01 -28.61 -11.92
C PRO A 76 -33.25 -27.87 -11.48
N GLY A 77 -34.42 -28.42 -11.81
CA GLY A 77 -35.74 -27.92 -11.44
C GLY A 77 -35.90 -27.82 -9.92
N GLY A 78 -36.28 -26.65 -9.43
CA GLY A 78 -36.61 -26.41 -8.03
C GLY A 78 -38.04 -26.81 -7.72
N PRO A 79 -38.29 -27.37 -6.52
CA PRO A 79 -39.66 -27.62 -6.03
C PRO A 79 -40.31 -26.33 -5.51
N GLY A 80 -41.64 -26.28 -5.64
CA GLY A 80 -42.56 -25.18 -5.48
C GLY A 80 -42.40 -24.34 -4.20
N ALA A 81 -42.58 -23.04 -4.37
CA ALA A 81 -42.69 -22.07 -3.28
C ALA A 81 -44.09 -22.09 -2.64
N PRO A 82 -44.20 -22.04 -1.31
CA PRO A 82 -45.46 -21.74 -0.63
C PRO A 82 -45.71 -20.23 -0.56
N GLY A 83 -46.99 -19.89 -0.72
CA GLY A 83 -47.70 -18.64 -0.60
C GLY A 83 -47.03 -17.42 0.01
N GLY A 84 -47.01 -16.33 -0.76
CA GLY A 84 -46.62 -15.00 -0.29
C GLY A 84 -47.69 -14.38 0.63
N PRO A 85 -47.28 -13.51 1.57
CA PRO A 85 -48.20 -12.76 2.42
C PRO A 85 -48.93 -11.65 1.63
N PRO A 86 -50.13 -11.21 2.08
CA PRO A 86 -50.98 -10.24 1.38
C PRO A 86 -50.35 -8.84 1.36
N PRO A 87 -50.71 -8.01 0.36
CA PRO A 87 -50.16 -6.66 0.23
C PRO A 87 -50.68 -5.74 1.35
N PHE A 88 -49.78 -5.13 2.10
CA PHE A 88 -50.11 -4.06 3.03
C PHE A 88 -50.58 -2.84 2.26
N GLY A 89 -51.79 -2.36 2.62
CA GLY A 89 -52.41 -1.16 2.09
C GLY A 89 -51.54 0.09 2.36
N GLN A 90 -51.36 0.90 1.34
CA GLN A 90 -50.78 2.21 1.46
C GLN A 90 -51.68 3.12 2.30
N PRO A 91 -51.15 3.85 3.31
CA PRO A 91 -51.88 4.94 3.94
C PRO A 91 -52.00 6.10 2.95
N GLY A 92 -53.24 6.51 2.66
CA GLY A 92 -53.56 7.69 1.87
C GLY A 92 -53.01 8.96 2.58
N TYR A 93 -52.16 9.68 1.92
CA TYR A 93 -51.81 11.02 2.33
C TYR A 93 -52.96 11.95 2.06
N GLY A 94 -53.59 12.44 3.15
CA GLY A 94 -54.62 13.48 3.12
C GLY A 94 -54.03 14.79 2.54
N GLN A 95 -54.75 15.37 1.59
CA GLN A 95 -54.44 16.69 1.06
C GLN A 95 -54.52 17.73 2.19
N PRO A 96 -53.60 18.70 2.27
CA PRO A 96 -53.70 19.85 3.19
C PRO A 96 -54.83 20.77 2.72
N PRO A 97 -55.55 21.41 3.67
CA PRO A 97 -56.64 22.31 3.34
C PRO A 97 -56.12 23.56 2.64
N GLY A 98 -56.85 23.98 1.59
CA GLY A 98 -56.54 25.14 0.78
C GLY A 98 -56.45 26.43 1.58
N PHE A 99 -55.36 27.16 1.46
CA PHE A 99 -55.23 28.54 1.91
C PHE A 99 -56.03 29.42 0.98
N GLY A 100 -56.98 30.16 1.60
CA GLY A 100 -57.89 31.11 0.95
C GLY A 100 -57.11 32.20 0.20
N GLN A 101 -57.59 32.50 -1.01
CA GLN A 101 -57.14 33.64 -1.81
C GLN A 101 -57.37 34.94 -1.05
N PRO A 102 -56.41 35.86 -0.99
CA PRO A 102 -56.65 37.20 -0.54
C PRO A 102 -57.49 37.98 -1.55
N PRO A 103 -58.35 38.92 -1.11
CA PRO A 103 -59.23 39.67 -1.98
C PRO A 103 -58.47 40.59 -2.92
N ALA A 104 -58.98 40.67 -4.17
CA ALA A 104 -58.47 41.51 -5.23
C ALA A 104 -58.45 42.99 -4.81
N GLN A 105 -57.29 43.64 -4.87
CA GLN A 105 -57.15 45.09 -4.74
C GLN A 105 -57.54 45.77 -6.04
N PRO A 106 -58.22 46.94 -5.96
CA PRO A 106 -58.62 47.68 -7.15
C PRO A 106 -57.42 48.30 -7.89
N PRO A 107 -57.50 48.48 -9.23
CA PRO A 107 -56.42 48.96 -10.04
C PRO A 107 -56.09 50.44 -9.72
N LYS A 108 -54.87 50.70 -9.23
CA LYS A 108 -54.33 52.07 -9.17
C LYS A 108 -53.86 52.45 -10.57
N SER A 109 -54.50 53.42 -11.13
CA SER A 109 -54.19 54.06 -12.41
C SER A 109 -52.83 54.76 -12.43
N GLY A 110 -52.11 54.56 -13.47
CA GLY A 110 -51.28 55.58 -14.08
C GLY A 110 -49.87 55.81 -13.49
N LYS A 111 -48.92 55.34 -14.18
CA LYS A 111 -47.58 55.84 -14.50
C LYS A 111 -46.54 54.70 -14.73
N GLY A 112 -46.95 53.42 -14.61
CA GLY A 112 -46.07 52.25 -14.81
C GLY A 112 -45.93 51.80 -16.28
N ALA A 113 -46.83 52.22 -17.16
CA ALA A 113 -46.83 51.76 -18.57
C ALA A 113 -45.66 52.30 -19.40
N LEU A 114 -45.16 53.51 -19.08
CA LEU A 114 -44.03 54.11 -19.78
C LEU A 114 -42.67 53.46 -19.41
N ILE A 115 -42.54 53.02 -18.18
CA ILE A 115 -41.32 52.34 -17.69
C ILE A 115 -41.25 50.90 -18.25
N ALA A 116 -42.39 50.21 -18.37
CA ALA A 116 -42.45 48.88 -18.91
C ALA A 116 -42.14 48.80 -20.41
N VAL A 117 -42.53 49.84 -21.17
CA VAL A 117 -42.21 49.92 -22.62
C VAL A 117 -40.72 50.26 -22.83
N LEU A 118 -40.13 51.11 -22.00
CA LEU A 118 -38.69 51.41 -22.05
C LEU A 118 -37.85 50.20 -21.66
N SER A 119 -38.25 49.43 -20.68
CA SER A 119 -37.50 48.22 -20.29
C SER A 119 -37.59 47.11 -21.33
N ALA A 120 -38.73 46.94 -22.01
CA ALA A 120 -38.89 45.98 -23.09
C ALA A 120 -38.06 46.41 -24.33
N ALA A 121 -37.95 47.70 -24.63
CA ALA A 121 -37.13 48.19 -25.72
C ALA A 121 -35.61 47.97 -25.46
N VAL A 122 -35.16 48.21 -24.22
CA VAL A 122 -33.75 47.97 -23.84
C VAL A 122 -33.43 46.49 -23.87
N ALA A 123 -34.34 45.60 -23.40
CA ALA A 123 -34.17 44.17 -23.49
C ALA A 123 -34.11 43.68 -24.95
N LEU A 124 -34.95 44.22 -25.83
CA LEU A 124 -34.95 43.90 -27.27
C LEU A 124 -33.65 44.35 -27.97
N VAL A 125 -33.15 45.55 -27.62
CA VAL A 125 -31.87 46.05 -28.15
C VAL A 125 -30.69 45.20 -27.65
N LEU A 126 -30.70 44.78 -26.41
CA LEU A 126 -29.68 43.88 -25.86
C LEU A 126 -29.72 42.50 -26.52
N VAL A 127 -30.91 41.95 -26.73
CA VAL A 127 -31.08 40.68 -27.46
C VAL A 127 -30.65 40.83 -28.94
N LEU A 128 -31.02 41.91 -29.60
CA LEU A 128 -30.57 42.20 -30.95
C LEU A 128 -29.06 42.44 -31.05
N ALA A 129 -28.46 43.12 -30.07
CA ALA A 129 -27.01 43.28 -29.98
C ALA A 129 -26.30 41.93 -29.77
N VAL A 130 -26.82 41.05 -28.90
CA VAL A 130 -26.27 39.69 -28.71
C VAL A 130 -26.44 38.86 -29.98
N VAL A 131 -27.59 38.91 -30.65
CA VAL A 131 -27.83 38.22 -31.92
C VAL A 131 -26.95 38.78 -33.04
N LEU A 132 -26.73 40.08 -33.07
CA LEU A 132 -25.84 40.71 -34.02
C LEU A 132 -24.35 40.33 -33.77
N ILE A 133 -23.96 40.28 -32.52
CA ILE A 133 -22.62 39.76 -32.11
C ILE A 133 -22.45 38.30 -32.50
N VAL A 134 -23.49 37.46 -32.34
CA VAL A 134 -23.47 36.07 -32.78
C VAL A 134 -23.50 35.90 -34.31
N LEU A 135 -24.21 36.79 -35.02
CA LEU A 135 -24.32 36.73 -36.50
C LEU A 135 -23.18 37.46 -37.22
N LEU A 136 -22.59 38.50 -36.64
CA LEU A 136 -21.43 39.21 -37.16
C LEU A 136 -20.09 38.76 -36.57
N GLY A 137 -20.14 38.05 -35.46
CA GLY A 137 -19.00 37.24 -34.96
C GLY A 137 -18.82 36.12 -35.96
N GLY A 138 -18.11 36.40 -37.06
CA GLY A 138 -17.66 35.37 -37.98
C GLY A 138 -17.08 34.22 -37.17
N GLU A 139 -17.20 33.01 -37.66
CA GLU A 139 -16.49 31.85 -37.17
C GLU A 139 -15.02 32.26 -36.98
N GLU A 140 -14.71 32.82 -35.78
CA GLU A 140 -13.33 32.78 -35.32
C GLU A 140 -13.01 31.29 -35.36
N GLU A 141 -12.29 30.84 -36.38
CA GLU A 141 -11.58 29.56 -36.35
C GLU A 141 -11.01 29.46 -34.94
N LYS A 142 -11.63 28.65 -34.06
CA LYS A 142 -11.13 28.45 -32.72
C LYS A 142 -9.72 27.94 -32.87
N LYS A 143 -8.78 28.88 -32.84
CA LYS A 143 -7.36 28.62 -33.06
C LYS A 143 -6.97 27.50 -32.18
N ALA A 144 -6.64 26.34 -32.75
CA ALA A 144 -6.33 25.13 -31.99
C ALA A 144 -5.28 25.49 -30.94
N LEU A 145 -5.54 25.11 -29.66
CA LEU A 145 -4.62 25.41 -28.59
C LEU A 145 -3.27 24.76 -28.83
N THR A 146 -2.21 25.51 -28.58
CA THR A 146 -0.86 24.97 -28.65
C THR A 146 -0.68 23.87 -27.57
N PRO A 147 0.27 22.92 -27.78
CA PRO A 147 0.57 21.91 -26.75
C PRO A 147 0.81 22.51 -25.37
N GLN A 148 1.52 23.64 -25.31
CA GLN A 148 1.83 24.32 -24.04
C GLN A 148 0.57 24.90 -23.38
N GLN A 149 -0.38 25.40 -24.14
CA GLN A 149 -1.66 25.87 -23.60
C GLN A 149 -2.50 24.72 -23.07
N LYS A 150 -2.51 23.57 -23.74
CA LYS A 150 -3.18 22.34 -23.27
C LYS A 150 -2.56 21.83 -21.96
N SER A 151 -1.23 21.77 -21.88
CA SER A 151 -0.51 21.44 -20.65
C SER A 151 -0.85 22.41 -19.51
N SER A 152 -0.87 23.72 -19.77
CA SER A 152 -1.22 24.73 -18.74
C SER A 152 -2.63 24.55 -18.21
N GLN A 153 -3.61 24.21 -19.05
CA GLN A 153 -4.98 23.90 -18.60
C GLN A 153 -5.00 22.62 -17.76
N THR A 154 -4.25 21.60 -18.15
CA THR A 154 -4.11 20.36 -17.37
C THR A 154 -3.49 20.63 -15.99
N VAL A 155 -2.44 21.46 -15.91
CA VAL A 155 -1.83 21.88 -14.63
C VAL A 155 -2.82 22.60 -13.73
N THR A 156 -3.57 23.57 -14.29
CA THR A 156 -4.61 24.27 -13.52
C THR A 156 -5.64 23.30 -12.96
N LYS A 157 -6.06 22.33 -13.77
CA LYS A 157 -7.01 21.31 -13.37
C LYS A 157 -6.43 20.39 -12.28
N LEU A 158 -5.21 19.86 -12.46
CA LEU A 158 -4.53 19.01 -11.47
C LEU A 158 -4.47 19.69 -10.09
N ASN A 159 -4.17 20.98 -10.05
CA ASN A 159 -4.10 21.73 -8.79
C ASN A 159 -5.45 21.87 -8.07
N SER A 160 -6.57 21.71 -8.76
CA SER A 160 -7.93 21.77 -8.21
C SER A 160 -8.55 20.43 -7.89
N LEU A 161 -7.95 19.31 -8.35
CA LEU A 161 -8.52 17.98 -8.15
C LEU A 161 -8.47 17.56 -6.68
N PRO A 162 -9.51 16.91 -6.16
CA PRO A 162 -9.52 16.34 -4.83
C PRO A 162 -8.64 15.09 -4.72
N GLY A 163 -8.37 14.39 -5.84
CA GLY A 163 -7.52 13.21 -5.89
C GLY A 163 -7.40 12.61 -7.28
N LEU A 164 -6.51 11.61 -7.39
CA LEU A 164 -6.23 10.85 -8.61
C LEU A 164 -6.20 9.36 -8.29
N ARG A 165 -6.60 8.53 -9.26
CA ARG A 165 -6.41 7.08 -9.25
C ARG A 165 -5.29 6.71 -10.20
N TYR A 166 -4.44 5.82 -9.76
CA TYR A 166 -3.28 5.32 -10.49
C TYR A 166 -3.40 3.82 -10.70
N THR A 167 -3.35 3.39 -11.96
CA THR A 167 -3.36 1.97 -12.33
C THR A 167 -2.14 1.69 -13.18
N GLY A 168 -1.35 0.71 -12.82
CA GLY A 168 -0.13 0.39 -13.56
C GLY A 168 0.91 -0.35 -12.73
N THR A 169 2.19 -0.07 -12.97
CA THR A 169 3.29 -0.78 -12.32
C THR A 169 4.37 0.17 -11.82
N TYR A 170 5.05 -0.23 -10.76
CA TYR A 170 6.32 0.37 -10.36
C TYR A 170 7.31 -0.71 -9.93
N ASP A 171 8.60 -0.37 -9.99
CA ASP A 171 9.67 -1.24 -9.49
C ASP A 171 9.98 -0.88 -8.03
N ALA A 172 9.85 -1.87 -7.16
CA ALA A 172 10.25 -1.79 -5.77
C ALA A 172 11.49 -2.66 -5.55
N SER A 173 12.67 -2.06 -5.63
CA SER A 173 13.95 -2.75 -5.39
C SER A 173 14.16 -4.00 -6.26
N GLY A 174 13.82 -3.90 -7.56
CA GLY A 174 13.93 -5.00 -8.52
C GLY A 174 12.72 -5.95 -8.54
N THR A 175 11.66 -5.64 -7.80
CA THR A 175 10.40 -6.37 -7.82
C THR A 175 9.33 -5.51 -8.47
N SER A 176 8.71 -6.00 -9.54
CA SER A 176 7.58 -5.33 -10.19
C SER A 176 6.33 -5.45 -9.32
N VAL A 177 5.73 -4.31 -9.00
CA VAL A 177 4.50 -4.18 -8.21
C VAL A 177 3.41 -3.62 -9.11
N GLN A 178 2.32 -4.38 -9.30
CA GLN A 178 1.12 -3.83 -9.91
C GLN A 178 0.35 -3.01 -8.89
N THR A 179 -0.26 -1.92 -9.33
CA THR A 179 -0.84 -0.91 -8.46
C THR A 179 -2.22 -0.52 -8.95
N ASP A 180 -3.16 -0.42 -8.04
CA ASP A 180 -4.43 0.27 -8.20
C ASP A 180 -4.65 1.11 -6.93
N LEU A 181 -4.17 2.35 -6.96
CA LEU A 181 -4.18 3.25 -5.81
C LEU A 181 -4.94 4.53 -6.10
N THR A 182 -5.77 4.93 -5.17
CA THR A 182 -6.38 6.25 -5.08
C THR A 182 -5.54 7.11 -4.15
N VAL A 183 -5.12 8.30 -4.62
CA VAL A 183 -4.31 9.26 -3.87
C VAL A 183 -5.06 10.58 -3.77
N THR A 184 -5.34 11.05 -2.56
CA THR A 184 -6.02 12.32 -2.31
C THR A 184 -5.06 13.50 -2.43
N ARG A 185 -5.59 14.71 -2.53
CA ARG A 185 -4.80 15.94 -2.51
C ARG A 185 -3.97 16.11 -1.23
N ALA A 186 -4.46 15.61 -0.10
CA ALA A 186 -3.76 15.65 1.18
C ALA A 186 -2.61 14.62 1.29
N GLY A 187 -2.53 13.67 0.35
CA GLY A 187 -1.50 12.64 0.33
C GLY A 187 -1.87 11.38 1.11
N THR A 188 -3.11 11.27 1.52
CA THR A 188 -3.69 9.99 1.96
C THR A 188 -3.95 9.13 0.73
N ALA A 189 -3.59 7.85 0.79
CA ALA A 189 -3.86 6.93 -0.31
C ALA A 189 -4.43 5.60 0.19
N ALA A 190 -5.20 4.93 -0.67
CA ALA A 190 -5.62 3.56 -0.46
C ALA A 190 -5.91 2.83 -1.76
N GLY A 191 -5.86 1.51 -1.70
CA GLY A 191 -6.12 0.65 -2.84
C GLY A 191 -5.48 -0.71 -2.69
N SER A 192 -5.03 -1.30 -3.80
CA SER A 192 -4.39 -2.61 -3.81
C SER A 192 -3.03 -2.57 -4.51
N LEU A 193 -2.15 -3.43 -4.04
CA LEU A 193 -0.87 -3.75 -4.66
C LEU A 193 -0.85 -5.25 -4.98
N THR A 194 -0.24 -5.65 -6.10
CA THR A 194 0.01 -7.07 -6.40
C THR A 194 1.51 -7.28 -6.48
N VAL A 195 2.03 -8.13 -5.62
CA VAL A 195 3.46 -8.42 -5.46
C VAL A 195 3.67 -9.92 -5.53
N GLY A 196 4.42 -10.39 -6.52
CA GLY A 196 4.70 -11.83 -6.67
C GLY A 196 3.45 -12.71 -6.87
N GLY A 197 2.32 -12.10 -7.30
CA GLY A 197 1.03 -12.77 -7.46
C GLY A 197 0.08 -12.62 -6.25
N ASP A 198 0.57 -12.17 -5.10
CA ASP A 198 -0.26 -11.88 -3.92
C ASP A 198 -0.92 -10.51 -4.05
N VAL A 199 -2.23 -10.44 -3.84
CA VAL A 199 -2.99 -9.20 -3.76
C VAL A 199 -2.98 -8.69 -2.32
N ILE A 200 -2.60 -7.44 -2.14
CA ILE A 200 -2.35 -6.79 -0.85
C ILE A 200 -3.20 -5.53 -0.77
N ASP A 201 -4.02 -5.40 0.26
CA ASP A 201 -4.64 -4.11 0.55
C ASP A 201 -3.60 -3.12 1.10
N ALA A 202 -3.63 -1.89 0.65
CA ALA A 202 -2.68 -0.86 1.04
C ALA A 202 -3.39 0.42 1.50
N MET A 203 -2.84 1.07 2.53
CA MET A 203 -3.24 2.40 3.02
C MET A 203 -2.01 3.23 3.34
N LEU A 204 -1.91 4.43 2.79
CA LEU A 204 -0.91 5.43 3.17
C LEU A 204 -1.58 6.48 4.06
N LEU A 205 -1.19 6.52 5.32
CA LEU A 205 -1.77 7.39 6.34
C LEU A 205 -0.65 8.14 7.05
N ASP A 206 -0.72 9.46 7.09
CA ASP A 206 0.25 10.31 7.79
C ASP A 206 1.73 10.02 7.41
N GLY A 207 1.96 9.53 6.18
CA GLY A 207 3.28 9.18 5.65
C GLY A 207 3.73 7.74 5.90
N ASP A 208 3.00 6.97 6.69
CA ASP A 208 3.27 5.55 6.89
C ASP A 208 2.39 4.69 5.97
N LEU A 209 3.02 3.74 5.29
CA LEU A 209 2.32 2.73 4.48
C LEU A 209 1.96 1.53 5.36
N TYR A 210 0.69 1.18 5.37
CA TYR A 210 0.14 -0.01 6.03
C TYR A 210 -0.39 -0.96 4.97
N VAL A 211 -0.21 -2.26 5.20
CA VAL A 211 -0.65 -3.32 4.29
C VAL A 211 -1.39 -4.41 5.06
N LYS A 212 -2.37 -5.00 4.38
CA LYS A 212 -3.02 -6.22 4.81
C LYS A 212 -2.81 -7.26 3.71
N ALA A 213 -2.07 -8.30 4.01
CA ALA A 213 -1.56 -9.25 3.03
C ALA A 213 -1.77 -10.71 3.48
N PRO A 214 -1.86 -11.66 2.53
CA PRO A 214 -1.99 -13.08 2.84
C PRO A 214 -0.70 -13.64 3.44
N GLN A 215 -0.79 -14.83 4.02
CA GLN A 215 0.34 -15.52 4.64
C GLN A 215 1.51 -15.76 3.67
N SER A 216 1.22 -16.05 2.39
CA SER A 216 2.23 -16.25 1.33
C SER A 216 3.13 -15.04 1.15
N PHE A 217 2.55 -13.84 1.12
CA PHE A 217 3.32 -12.61 1.06
C PHE A 217 4.27 -12.46 2.26
N TRP A 218 3.77 -12.66 3.49
CA TRP A 218 4.59 -12.50 4.69
C TRP A 218 5.71 -13.54 4.78
N ARG A 219 5.49 -14.77 4.29
CA ARG A 219 6.54 -15.79 4.16
C ARG A 219 7.68 -15.41 3.24
N SER A 220 7.39 -14.62 2.20
CA SER A 220 8.43 -14.14 1.28
C SER A 220 9.30 -13.04 1.87
N GLN A 221 8.89 -12.41 2.98
CA GLN A 221 9.64 -11.34 3.64
C GLN A 221 10.73 -11.93 4.53
N ARG A 222 11.99 -11.69 4.17
CA ARG A 222 13.17 -12.22 4.89
C ARG A 222 13.28 -11.75 6.35
N GLU A 223 12.61 -10.66 6.69
CA GLU A 223 12.69 -10.03 8.00
C GLU A 223 11.76 -10.69 9.03
N ILE A 224 10.83 -11.52 8.58
CA ILE A 224 9.79 -12.15 9.41
C ILE A 224 10.13 -13.62 9.58
N GLY A 225 10.28 -14.04 10.84
CA GLY A 225 10.45 -15.45 11.18
C GLY A 225 9.15 -16.25 11.07
N ASP A 226 9.25 -17.53 10.73
CA ASP A 226 8.08 -18.42 10.58
C ASP A 226 7.16 -18.40 11.80
N ASP A 227 7.72 -18.25 13.01
CA ASP A 227 6.97 -18.22 14.27
C ASP A 227 5.96 -17.07 14.42
N VAL A 228 6.08 -16.01 13.60
CA VAL A 228 5.25 -14.81 13.69
C VAL A 228 4.39 -14.54 12.47
N ILE A 229 4.51 -15.33 11.42
CA ILE A 229 3.79 -15.11 10.14
C ILE A 229 2.27 -15.05 10.37
N ASP A 230 1.71 -15.93 11.22
CA ASP A 230 0.28 -15.96 11.53
C ASP A 230 -0.21 -14.70 12.28
N ASP A 231 0.71 -13.96 12.89
CA ASP A 231 0.39 -12.68 13.52
C ASP A 231 0.18 -11.55 12.52
N PHE A 232 0.75 -11.68 11.32
CA PHE A 232 0.65 -10.73 10.22
C PHE A 232 -0.41 -11.12 9.18
N ALA A 233 -0.63 -12.42 8.96
CA ALA A 233 -1.51 -12.92 7.92
C ALA A 233 -2.92 -12.34 8.04
N ASP A 234 -3.41 -11.74 6.94
CA ASP A 234 -4.74 -11.13 6.81
C ASP A 234 -5.05 -10.03 7.86
N LYS A 235 -4.01 -9.44 8.44
CA LYS A 235 -4.11 -8.32 9.39
C LYS A 235 -3.35 -7.11 8.86
N TRP A 236 -3.77 -5.91 9.29
CA TRP A 236 -3.04 -4.70 9.01
C TRP A 236 -1.71 -4.69 9.75
N ALA A 237 -0.65 -4.39 9.02
CA ALA A 237 0.68 -4.18 9.55
C ALA A 237 1.35 -3.04 8.82
N LYS A 238 2.39 -2.44 9.40
CA LYS A 238 3.25 -1.50 8.68
C LYS A 238 3.92 -2.23 7.52
N ALA A 239 4.01 -1.58 6.36
CA ALA A 239 4.62 -2.20 5.20
C ALA A 239 6.11 -2.52 5.45
N PRO A 240 6.64 -3.63 4.95
CA PRO A 240 8.07 -3.92 4.98
C PRO A 240 8.85 -2.89 4.15
N ASP A 241 10.15 -2.75 4.41
CA ASP A 241 11.01 -1.78 3.73
C ASP A 241 11.04 -1.95 2.22
N SER A 242 10.89 -3.18 1.75
CA SER A 242 10.81 -3.53 0.33
C SER A 242 9.69 -2.80 -0.42
N LEU A 243 8.55 -2.53 0.21
CA LEU A 243 7.43 -1.79 -0.38
C LEU A 243 7.50 -0.28 -0.16
N ARG A 244 8.28 0.20 0.81
CA ARG A 244 8.40 1.63 1.16
C ARG A 244 9.37 2.40 0.28
N ALA A 245 10.05 1.75 -0.67
CA ALA A 245 11.01 2.37 -1.56
C ALA A 245 10.39 3.42 -2.51
N PHE A 246 9.07 3.40 -2.71
CA PHE A 246 8.34 4.32 -3.57
C PHE A 246 7.61 5.39 -2.76
N ASP A 247 8.05 6.65 -2.90
CA ASP A 247 7.44 7.78 -2.18
C ASP A 247 6.21 8.32 -2.91
N ILE A 248 5.05 7.71 -2.62
CA ILE A 248 3.75 8.09 -3.20
C ILE A 248 3.46 9.58 -2.98
N ARG A 249 3.74 10.11 -1.78
CA ARG A 249 3.43 11.51 -1.45
C ARG A 249 4.26 12.50 -2.25
N LYS A 250 5.51 12.16 -2.54
CA LYS A 250 6.40 13.03 -3.29
C LYS A 250 6.09 13.01 -4.79
N LEU A 251 5.67 11.88 -5.33
CA LEU A 251 5.60 11.65 -6.77
C LEU A 251 4.19 11.71 -7.34
N LEU A 252 3.17 11.32 -6.57
CA LEU A 252 1.81 11.08 -7.07
C LEU A 252 0.74 12.07 -6.57
N LEU A 253 1.12 13.12 -5.83
CA LEU A 253 0.17 14.17 -5.48
C LEU A 253 -0.28 14.93 -6.73
N PRO A 254 -1.57 15.26 -6.87
CA PRO A 254 -2.05 16.07 -7.99
C PRO A 254 -1.24 17.36 -8.19
N ALA A 255 -0.95 18.09 -7.12
CA ALA A 255 -0.14 19.31 -7.18
C ALA A 255 1.31 19.06 -7.58
N ALA A 256 1.94 17.97 -7.10
CA ALA A 256 3.31 17.60 -7.47
C ALA A 256 3.42 17.26 -8.97
N LEU A 257 2.45 16.51 -9.50
CA LEU A 257 2.36 16.24 -10.93
C LEU A 257 2.11 17.51 -11.73
N GLY A 258 1.24 18.41 -11.25
CA GLY A 258 1.01 19.71 -11.86
C GLY A 258 2.30 20.53 -11.95
N GLN A 259 3.07 20.61 -10.87
CA GLN A 259 4.35 21.32 -10.84
C GLN A 259 5.37 20.69 -11.79
N SER A 260 5.47 19.37 -11.84
CA SER A 260 6.39 18.67 -12.73
C SER A 260 5.99 18.84 -14.21
N LEU A 261 4.71 18.73 -14.52
CA LEU A 261 4.18 18.95 -15.88
C LEU A 261 4.36 20.41 -16.34
N GLN A 262 4.27 21.38 -15.44
CA GLN A 262 4.50 22.80 -15.77
C GLN A 262 5.92 23.05 -16.28
N GLN A 263 6.90 22.28 -15.81
CA GLN A 263 8.30 22.36 -16.22
C GLN A 263 8.61 21.48 -17.44
N ALA A 264 7.72 20.57 -17.81
CA ALA A 264 7.89 19.66 -18.92
C ALA A 264 7.67 20.38 -20.28
N ARG A 265 8.30 19.85 -21.32
CA ARG A 265 8.19 20.37 -22.68
C ARG A 265 7.63 19.30 -23.60
N PRO A 266 6.87 19.69 -24.66
CA PRO A 266 6.44 18.74 -25.67
C PRO A 266 7.65 18.00 -26.25
N LEU A 267 7.57 16.67 -26.32
CA LEU A 267 8.55 15.86 -27.02
C LEU A 267 8.37 16.09 -28.54
N VAL A 268 9.34 16.74 -29.14
CA VAL A 268 9.32 17.09 -30.60
C VAL A 268 10.38 16.24 -31.28
N PRO A 269 10.00 15.22 -32.06
CA PRO A 269 10.92 14.46 -32.89
C PRO A 269 11.46 15.29 -34.07
N PRO A 270 12.46 14.81 -34.80
CA PRO A 270 13.03 15.53 -35.96
C PRO A 270 12.02 15.91 -37.04
N SER A 271 10.85 15.25 -37.08
CA SER A 271 9.73 15.60 -37.96
C SER A 271 9.11 16.97 -37.68
N GLY A 272 9.41 17.58 -36.53
CA GLY A 272 8.95 18.92 -36.15
C GLY A 272 7.55 19.00 -35.55
N ALA A 273 6.77 17.92 -35.55
CA ALA A 273 5.47 17.84 -34.86
C ALA A 273 5.62 17.23 -33.47
N PRO A 274 4.82 17.67 -32.47
CA PRO A 274 4.80 17.03 -31.15
C PRO A 274 4.47 15.53 -31.22
N SER A 275 5.18 14.73 -30.46
CA SER A 275 4.91 13.31 -30.38
C SER A 275 3.54 13.05 -29.73
N THR A 276 2.75 12.17 -30.32
CA THR A 276 1.47 11.76 -29.81
C THR A 276 1.40 10.24 -29.72
N GLU A 277 0.81 9.74 -28.62
CA GLU A 277 0.61 8.31 -28.38
C GLU A 277 -0.83 8.04 -27.91
N PRO A 278 -1.41 6.89 -28.27
CA PRO A 278 -2.72 6.51 -27.73
C PRO A 278 -2.60 6.02 -26.28
N VAL A 279 -3.41 6.57 -25.39
CA VAL A 279 -3.53 6.16 -23.99
C VAL A 279 -5.01 5.99 -23.67
N ALA A 280 -5.42 4.82 -23.21
CA ALA A 280 -6.81 4.49 -22.87
C ALA A 280 -7.82 4.90 -24.00
N GLY A 281 -7.45 4.68 -25.26
CA GLY A 281 -8.29 5.00 -26.43
C GLY A 281 -8.35 6.49 -26.81
N ARG A 282 -7.57 7.36 -26.16
CA ARG A 282 -7.46 8.79 -26.45
C ARG A 282 -6.06 9.13 -26.96
N GLN A 283 -5.96 10.05 -27.93
CA GLN A 283 -4.66 10.58 -28.32
C GLN A 283 -4.12 11.50 -27.24
N ALA A 284 -2.86 11.33 -26.89
CA ALA A 284 -2.16 12.13 -25.90
C ALA A 284 -0.89 12.72 -26.48
N ILE A 285 -0.63 14.00 -26.20
CA ILE A 285 0.65 14.66 -26.47
C ILE A 285 1.62 14.24 -25.37
N VAL A 286 2.82 13.85 -25.78
CA VAL A 286 3.89 13.47 -24.84
C VAL A 286 4.70 14.71 -24.45
N PHE A 287 4.82 14.95 -23.14
CA PHE A 287 5.69 15.96 -22.55
C PHE A 287 6.81 15.26 -21.78
N GLU A 288 8.02 15.80 -21.83
CA GLU A 288 9.17 15.26 -21.13
C GLU A 288 9.76 16.32 -20.19
N GLY A 289 10.04 15.90 -18.95
CA GLY A 289 10.65 16.76 -17.94
C GLY A 289 10.94 16.01 -16.64
N ALA A 290 12.02 16.40 -15.93
CA ALA A 290 12.44 15.82 -14.66
C ALA A 290 12.60 14.29 -14.66
N GLY A 291 12.99 13.69 -15.81
CA GLY A 291 13.16 12.24 -15.96
C GLY A 291 11.85 11.46 -16.09
N ALA A 292 10.74 12.15 -16.34
CA ALA A 292 9.43 11.57 -16.55
C ALA A 292 8.80 12.01 -17.87
N GLN A 293 7.91 11.19 -18.39
CA GLN A 293 7.03 11.48 -19.53
C GLN A 293 5.60 11.62 -19.03
N TYR A 294 4.92 12.67 -19.46
CA TYR A 294 3.56 13.00 -19.11
C TYR A 294 2.70 12.99 -20.39
N TYR A 295 1.63 12.25 -20.36
CA TYR A 295 0.74 12.06 -21.50
C TYR A 295 -0.54 12.87 -21.27
N VAL A 296 -0.64 14.02 -21.94
CA VAL A 296 -1.77 14.95 -21.84
C VAL A 296 -2.71 14.73 -23.01
N ALA A 297 -4.01 14.56 -22.73
CA ALA A 297 -5.02 14.40 -23.78
C ALA A 297 -4.94 15.52 -24.83
N ASP A 298 -4.90 15.14 -26.11
CA ASP A 298 -4.79 16.09 -27.22
C ASP A 298 -6.10 16.84 -27.50
N ALA A 299 -7.25 16.25 -27.13
CA ALA A 299 -8.58 16.85 -27.22
C ALA A 299 -9.16 17.16 -25.84
N ALA A 300 -10.04 18.17 -25.78
CA ALA A 300 -10.76 18.50 -24.54
C ALA A 300 -11.67 17.35 -24.07
N PRO A 301 -11.84 17.17 -22.74
CA PRO A 301 -11.14 17.91 -21.68
C PRO A 301 -9.66 17.50 -21.60
N TYR A 302 -8.78 18.52 -21.48
CA TYR A 302 -7.35 18.27 -21.36
C TYR A 302 -7.05 17.70 -19.99
N GLN A 303 -6.55 16.45 -19.95
CA GLN A 303 -6.33 15.67 -18.75
C GLN A 303 -4.97 14.98 -18.83
N LEU A 304 -4.32 14.77 -17.68
CA LEU A 304 -3.19 13.86 -17.60
C LEU A 304 -3.74 12.43 -17.66
N LEU A 305 -3.34 11.66 -18.67
CA LEU A 305 -3.80 10.28 -18.89
C LEU A 305 -2.82 9.23 -18.40
N ARG A 306 -1.52 9.55 -18.44
CA ARG A 306 -0.46 8.62 -18.04
C ARG A 306 0.77 9.39 -17.58
N VAL A 307 1.50 8.81 -16.66
CA VAL A 307 2.83 9.27 -16.25
C VAL A 307 3.78 8.07 -16.23
N LYS A 308 4.95 8.23 -16.83
CA LYS A 308 5.96 7.18 -16.94
C LYS A 308 7.33 7.73 -16.61
N THR A 309 8.12 6.98 -15.85
CA THR A 309 9.52 7.32 -15.58
C THR A 309 10.44 6.20 -16.03
N GLY A 310 11.70 6.57 -16.27
CA GLY A 310 12.82 5.66 -16.47
C GLY A 310 13.92 5.94 -15.45
N GLY A 311 14.94 5.13 -15.42
CA GLY A 311 16.09 5.31 -14.52
C GLY A 311 15.96 4.61 -13.17
N ALA A 312 16.33 5.28 -12.07
CA ALA A 312 16.41 4.68 -10.75
C ALA A 312 15.06 4.35 -10.10
N GLN A 313 14.01 5.06 -10.49
CA GLN A 313 12.62 4.79 -10.08
C GLN A 313 11.78 4.59 -11.33
N VAL A 314 11.51 3.34 -11.66
CA VAL A 314 10.72 2.99 -12.84
C VAL A 314 9.26 2.84 -12.41
N PHE A 315 8.40 3.64 -13.00
CA PHE A 315 6.96 3.43 -12.92
C PHE A 315 6.25 3.81 -14.22
N ASP A 316 5.08 3.23 -14.40
CA ASP A 316 4.23 3.44 -15.56
C ASP A 316 2.78 3.36 -15.11
N PHE A 317 2.12 4.53 -14.96
CA PHE A 317 0.78 4.62 -14.42
C PHE A 317 -0.17 5.32 -15.39
N GLU A 318 -1.28 4.70 -15.68
CA GLU A 318 -2.48 5.38 -16.15
C GLU A 318 -3.08 6.19 -15.01
N VAL A 319 -3.61 7.37 -15.33
CA VAL A 319 -4.10 8.34 -14.36
C VAL A 319 -5.57 8.64 -14.67
N ALA A 320 -6.42 8.53 -13.65
CA ALA A 320 -7.81 8.93 -13.71
C ALA A 320 -8.13 9.98 -12.64
N GLU A 321 -8.92 10.99 -13.03
CA GLU A 321 -9.37 12.05 -12.11
C GLU A 321 -10.50 11.54 -11.22
N LEU A 322 -10.50 11.96 -9.96
CA LEU A 322 -11.54 11.60 -9.00
C LEU A 322 -12.50 12.77 -8.80
N THR A 323 -13.76 12.42 -8.57
CA THR A 323 -14.76 13.38 -8.09
C THR A 323 -14.65 13.58 -6.58
N ALA A 324 -15.19 14.68 -6.06
CA ALA A 324 -15.26 14.92 -4.61
C ALA A 324 -16.03 13.80 -3.88
N ASP A 325 -17.10 13.27 -4.48
CA ASP A 325 -17.88 12.18 -3.89
C ASP A 325 -17.06 10.88 -3.77
N ALA A 326 -16.25 10.55 -4.79
CA ALA A 326 -15.36 9.38 -4.75
C ALA A 326 -14.31 9.52 -3.63
N VAL A 327 -13.74 10.72 -3.44
CA VAL A 327 -12.79 11.00 -2.37
C VAL A 327 -13.46 10.97 -1.00
N ASN A 328 -14.68 11.49 -0.86
CA ASN A 328 -15.46 11.41 0.37
C ASN A 328 -15.78 9.96 0.76
N THR A 329 -16.13 9.13 -0.21
CA THR A 329 -16.34 7.69 -0.01
C THR A 329 -15.06 7.02 0.50
N LEU A 330 -13.92 7.30 -0.13
CA LEU A 330 -12.61 6.80 0.31
C LEU A 330 -12.31 7.17 1.76
N TYR A 331 -12.50 8.44 2.16
CA TYR A 331 -12.26 8.84 3.55
C TYR A 331 -13.17 8.12 4.54
N THR A 332 -14.43 7.86 4.17
CA THR A 332 -15.36 7.11 5.01
C THR A 332 -14.87 5.68 5.22
N GLU A 333 -14.49 4.98 4.15
CA GLU A 333 -13.95 3.63 4.21
C GLU A 333 -12.64 3.55 5.01
N LEU A 334 -11.75 4.54 4.81
CA LEU A 334 -10.48 4.59 5.54
C LEU A 334 -10.69 4.79 7.04
N LYS A 335 -11.60 5.68 7.44
CA LYS A 335 -11.92 5.88 8.87
C LYS A 335 -12.41 4.58 9.51
N ASP A 336 -13.25 3.83 8.82
CA ASP A 336 -13.73 2.54 9.31
C ASP A 336 -12.60 1.50 9.42
N LYS A 337 -11.74 1.39 8.41
CA LYS A 337 -10.57 0.50 8.45
C LYS A 337 -9.60 0.87 9.58
N VAL A 338 -9.38 2.16 9.81
CA VAL A 338 -8.49 2.66 10.87
C VAL A 338 -9.08 2.37 12.25
N ARG A 339 -10.35 2.68 12.49
CA ARG A 339 -10.99 2.48 13.79
C ARG A 339 -11.14 1.00 14.15
N ASN A 340 -11.46 0.16 13.17
CA ASN A 340 -11.83 -1.24 13.40
C ASN A 340 -10.70 -2.25 13.12
N GLY A 341 -9.60 -1.84 12.48
CA GLY A 341 -8.59 -2.80 12.05
C GLY A 341 -7.13 -2.39 12.25
N LEU A 342 -6.84 -1.10 12.42
CA LEU A 342 -5.44 -0.65 12.42
C LEU A 342 -4.82 -0.64 13.83
N ALA A 343 -5.63 -0.55 14.90
CA ALA A 343 -5.13 -0.63 16.27
C ALA A 343 -4.50 -2.01 16.53
N GLY A 344 -3.29 -2.03 17.07
CA GLY A 344 -2.52 -3.26 17.27
C GLY A 344 -1.77 -3.75 16.02
N ALA A 345 -1.79 -2.99 14.92
CA ALA A 345 -0.97 -3.29 13.75
C ALA A 345 0.51 -3.43 14.14
N LEU A 346 1.19 -4.44 13.60
CA LEU A 346 2.58 -4.75 13.92
C LEU A 346 3.55 -4.04 12.95
N ASP A 347 4.78 -3.82 13.40
CA ASP A 347 5.89 -3.31 12.57
C ASP A 347 6.90 -4.44 12.31
N PRO A 348 6.96 -5.01 11.10
CA PRO A 348 7.91 -6.07 10.76
C PRO A 348 9.36 -5.56 10.70
N ALA A 349 9.54 -4.27 10.40
CA ALA A 349 10.85 -3.63 10.27
C ALA A 349 11.26 -2.83 11.52
N ALA A 350 10.65 -3.15 12.68
CA ALA A 350 10.95 -2.46 13.92
C ALA A 350 12.44 -2.49 14.25
N SER A 351 12.92 -1.40 14.84
CA SER A 351 14.32 -1.23 15.26
C SER A 351 14.76 -2.13 16.42
N ILE A 352 13.86 -3.00 16.90
CA ILE A 352 14.12 -3.90 18.04
C ILE A 352 14.53 -5.26 17.50
N LYS A 353 15.79 -5.62 17.67
CA LYS A 353 16.34 -6.89 17.17
C LYS A 353 16.89 -7.74 18.31
N PRO A 354 16.79 -9.09 18.24
CA PRO A 354 17.42 -9.97 19.21
C PRO A 354 18.95 -9.88 19.10
N VAL A 355 19.64 -9.79 20.23
CA VAL A 355 21.10 -9.72 20.31
C VAL A 355 21.71 -10.90 21.12
N SER A 356 20.88 -11.86 21.51
CA SER A 356 21.33 -13.12 22.12
C SER A 356 20.51 -14.29 21.62
N THR A 357 21.01 -15.50 21.84
CA THR A 357 20.21 -16.72 21.78
C THR A 357 19.14 -16.70 22.87
N VAL A 358 18.08 -17.47 22.67
CA VAL A 358 17.06 -17.69 23.71
C VAL A 358 17.68 -18.52 24.84
N ALA A 359 17.49 -18.08 26.07
CA ALA A 359 17.91 -18.78 27.26
C ALA A 359 16.70 -19.21 28.12
N ARG A 360 16.95 -20.08 29.08
CA ARG A 360 15.95 -20.55 30.02
C ARG A 360 16.52 -20.59 31.43
N SER A 361 15.66 -20.36 32.38
CA SER A 361 16.00 -20.46 33.81
C SER A 361 14.81 -21.01 34.60
N ASP A 362 15.05 -21.52 35.80
CA ASP A 362 14.04 -21.97 36.76
C ASP A 362 12.97 -22.93 36.21
N CYS A 363 13.39 -23.85 35.31
CA CYS A 363 12.47 -24.83 34.75
C CYS A 363 12.23 -25.99 35.69
N ASN A 364 11.02 -26.07 36.25
CA ASN A 364 10.58 -27.08 37.16
C ASN A 364 9.08 -27.37 37.00
N ALA A 365 8.50 -28.20 37.87
CA ALA A 365 7.09 -28.57 37.83
C ALA A 365 6.12 -27.37 37.99
N SER A 366 6.58 -26.21 38.48
CA SER A 366 5.74 -25.03 38.62
C SER A 366 5.76 -24.12 37.37
N GLY A 367 6.77 -24.24 36.53
CA GLY A 367 6.93 -23.44 35.30
C GLY A 367 8.36 -23.41 34.80
N CYS A 368 8.55 -22.68 33.67
CA CYS A 368 9.86 -22.47 33.06
C CYS A 368 9.96 -21.04 32.58
N THR A 369 11.01 -20.32 33.00
CA THR A 369 11.27 -18.94 32.54
C THR A 369 12.09 -18.98 31.29
N ILE A 370 11.62 -18.26 30.23
CA ILE A 370 12.29 -18.10 28.95
C ILE A 370 12.71 -16.63 28.84
N GLU A 371 13.99 -16.40 28.51
CA GLU A 371 14.57 -15.07 28.43
C GLU A 371 15.35 -14.87 27.15
N ARG A 372 15.40 -13.62 26.67
CA ARG A 372 16.21 -13.21 25.52
C ARG A 372 16.56 -11.72 25.62
N LYS A 373 17.78 -11.37 25.16
CA LYS A 373 18.19 -9.97 25.06
C LYS A 373 17.83 -9.39 23.73
N PHE A 374 17.31 -8.16 23.75
CA PHE A 374 16.96 -7.37 22.59
C PHE A 374 17.66 -6.01 22.65
N SER A 375 18.04 -5.48 21.49
CA SER A 375 18.55 -4.12 21.34
C SER A 375 17.54 -3.31 20.55
N ASN A 376 17.12 -2.17 21.10
CA ASN A 376 16.30 -1.20 20.42
C ASN A 376 17.19 0.00 20.00
N THR A 377 17.34 0.23 18.70
CA THR A 377 18.10 1.37 18.15
C THR A 377 17.21 2.56 17.78
N GLY A 378 15.88 2.40 17.94
CA GLY A 378 14.88 3.42 17.65
C GLY A 378 14.26 4.03 18.92
N PRO A 379 13.14 4.74 18.75
CA PRO A 379 12.39 5.28 19.87
C PRO A 379 11.80 4.19 20.75
N THR A 380 11.30 4.60 21.91
CA THR A 380 10.53 3.70 22.79
C THR A 380 9.31 3.15 22.05
N ALA A 381 9.13 1.83 22.07
CA ALA A 381 8.02 1.17 21.39
C ALA A 381 7.29 0.21 22.34
N THR A 382 6.01 0.05 22.14
CA THR A 382 5.22 -1.01 22.78
C THR A 382 5.46 -2.32 22.05
N ALA A 383 5.79 -3.36 22.81
CA ALA A 383 6.03 -4.67 22.23
C ALA A 383 5.47 -5.78 23.15
N THR A 384 5.06 -6.87 22.52
CA THR A 384 4.63 -8.09 23.21
C THR A 384 5.70 -9.17 23.05
N TYR A 385 6.37 -9.50 24.14
CA TYR A 385 7.27 -10.64 24.22
C TYR A 385 6.46 -11.92 24.31
N VAL A 386 6.72 -12.86 23.40
CA VAL A 386 6.10 -14.18 23.35
C VAL A 386 7.17 -15.23 23.55
N ALA A 387 6.93 -16.20 24.42
CA ALA A 387 7.78 -17.36 24.56
C ALA A 387 6.93 -18.63 24.54
N LYS A 388 7.39 -19.66 23.82
CA LYS A 388 6.72 -20.95 23.66
C LYS A 388 7.66 -22.11 23.97
N ILE A 389 7.09 -23.22 24.47
CA ILE A 389 7.80 -24.47 24.75
C ILE A 389 7.05 -25.62 24.07
N TRP A 390 7.80 -26.53 23.43
CA TRP A 390 7.30 -27.74 22.77
C TRP A 390 8.00 -29.00 23.30
N SER A 391 7.34 -30.15 23.24
CA SER A 391 7.94 -31.46 23.56
C SER A 391 8.61 -32.14 22.38
N ASP A 392 8.44 -31.61 21.15
CA ASP A 392 9.04 -32.14 19.94
C ASP A 392 9.68 -31.00 19.11
N LYS A 393 10.59 -31.37 18.20
CA LYS A 393 11.33 -30.42 17.37
C LYS A 393 10.48 -29.80 16.27
N ALA A 394 9.40 -30.45 15.86
CA ALA A 394 8.50 -29.95 14.82
C ALA A 394 7.61 -28.79 15.33
N GLY A 395 7.45 -28.68 16.66
CA GLY A 395 6.62 -27.65 17.27
C GLY A 395 5.13 -28.03 17.37
N ASP A 396 4.78 -29.27 17.00
CA ASP A 396 3.38 -29.70 16.93
C ASP A 396 2.77 -29.93 18.33
N LYS A 397 3.59 -30.25 19.31
CA LYS A 397 3.14 -30.57 20.70
C LYS A 397 3.52 -29.45 21.64
N GLU A 398 2.74 -28.39 21.63
CA GLU A 398 2.94 -27.26 22.53
C GLU A 398 2.73 -27.66 23.98
N LEU A 399 3.72 -27.38 24.80
CA LEU A 399 3.66 -27.56 26.27
C LEU A 399 3.14 -26.29 26.94
N GLY A 400 3.27 -25.13 26.30
CA GLY A 400 2.71 -23.90 26.77
C GLY A 400 3.43 -22.67 26.23
N GLN A 401 2.75 -21.56 26.44
CA GLN A 401 3.27 -20.23 26.06
C GLN A 401 3.06 -19.24 27.19
N CYS A 402 3.82 -18.17 27.16
CA CYS A 402 3.55 -16.97 27.93
C CYS A 402 3.72 -15.73 27.05
N THR A 403 3.00 -14.67 27.39
CA THR A 403 3.06 -13.37 26.73
C THR A 403 3.21 -12.26 27.75
N ARG A 404 4.00 -11.23 27.43
CA ARG A 404 4.17 -10.04 28.25
C ARG A 404 4.28 -8.80 27.38
N THR A 405 3.32 -7.91 27.48
CA THR A 405 3.35 -6.60 26.81
C THR A 405 4.07 -5.58 27.67
N LEU A 406 4.98 -4.83 27.08
CA LEU A 406 5.82 -3.85 27.77
C LEU A 406 6.31 -2.76 26.84
N SER A 407 6.83 -1.69 27.43
CA SER A 407 7.48 -0.61 26.71
C SER A 407 8.99 -0.88 26.63
N VAL A 408 9.53 -0.99 25.43
CA VAL A 408 10.96 -1.23 25.16
C VAL A 408 11.64 0.08 24.81
N ARG A 409 12.47 0.60 25.70
CA ARG A 409 13.23 1.83 25.50
C ARG A 409 14.45 1.57 24.61
N ALA A 410 15.06 2.65 24.10
CA ALA A 410 16.33 2.57 23.40
C ALA A 410 17.43 1.93 24.30
N GLY A 411 18.30 1.13 23.68
CA GLY A 411 19.34 0.36 24.36
C GLY A 411 19.04 -1.14 24.44
N THR A 412 19.84 -1.86 25.23
CA THR A 412 19.72 -3.30 25.38
C THR A 412 18.88 -3.66 26.62
N THR A 413 17.92 -4.54 26.45
CA THR A 413 17.00 -5.02 27.50
C THR A 413 16.90 -6.53 27.47
N THR A 414 16.93 -7.19 28.65
CA THR A 414 16.57 -8.60 28.78
C THR A 414 15.07 -8.69 29.03
N LEU A 415 14.38 -9.45 28.19
CA LEU A 415 12.95 -9.75 28.34
C LEU A 415 12.81 -11.19 28.76
N GLU A 416 11.91 -11.41 29.69
CA GLU A 416 11.63 -12.72 30.25
C GLU A 416 10.14 -12.94 30.46
N CYS A 417 9.74 -14.21 30.40
CA CYS A 417 8.37 -14.61 30.63
C CYS A 417 8.32 -16.05 31.13
N ARG A 418 7.46 -16.35 32.12
CA ARG A 418 7.35 -17.67 32.72
C ARG A 418 6.16 -18.45 32.19
N VAL A 419 6.45 -19.57 31.54
CA VAL A 419 5.43 -20.53 31.10
C VAL A 419 4.98 -21.37 32.29
N THR A 420 3.67 -21.31 32.59
CA THR A 420 3.07 -21.99 33.76
C THR A 420 1.85 -22.83 33.41
N SER A 421 1.72 -23.23 32.13
CA SER A 421 0.56 -23.99 31.65
C SER A 421 0.31 -25.30 32.37
N GLY A 422 -0.93 -25.78 32.37
CA GLY A 422 -1.27 -27.11 32.90
C GLY A 422 -0.57 -28.23 32.11
N THR A 423 -0.43 -28.08 30.79
CA THR A 423 0.26 -29.03 29.93
C THR A 423 1.73 -29.15 30.28
N TRP A 424 2.43 -28.04 30.52
CA TRP A 424 3.81 -28.05 30.99
C TRP A 424 3.94 -28.79 32.31
N LYS A 425 3.08 -28.46 33.32
CA LYS A 425 3.10 -29.07 34.63
C LYS A 425 2.83 -30.59 34.59
N SER A 426 1.89 -31.01 33.76
CA SER A 426 1.56 -32.43 33.55
C SER A 426 2.69 -33.17 32.86
N TRP A 427 3.29 -32.57 31.85
CA TRP A 427 4.43 -33.14 31.12
C TRP A 427 5.62 -33.34 32.06
N VAL A 428 6.00 -32.32 32.84
CA VAL A 428 7.12 -32.45 33.82
C VAL A 428 6.87 -33.53 34.85
N ARG A 429 5.64 -33.62 35.39
CA ARG A 429 5.29 -34.66 36.37
C ARG A 429 5.29 -36.09 35.78
N GLY A 430 5.06 -36.20 34.48
CA GLY A 430 5.10 -37.48 33.75
C GLY A 430 6.50 -38.00 33.48
N ILE A 431 7.55 -37.21 33.72
CA ILE A 431 8.94 -37.64 33.54
C ILE A 431 9.31 -38.61 34.66
N LYS A 432 9.67 -39.83 34.30
CA LYS A 432 10.10 -40.84 35.27
C LYS A 432 11.42 -40.43 35.92
N PRO A 433 11.59 -40.63 37.21
CA PRO A 433 12.88 -40.41 37.89
C PRO A 433 14.01 -41.14 37.16
N GLY A 434 15.13 -40.44 36.93
CA GLY A 434 16.29 -40.99 36.23
C GLY A 434 16.18 -41.01 34.68
N SER A 435 15.04 -40.61 34.09
CA SER A 435 14.90 -40.47 32.66
C SER A 435 15.21 -39.04 32.18
N THR A 436 15.74 -38.93 30.98
CA THR A 436 15.97 -37.62 30.29
C THR A 436 14.82 -37.36 29.34
N SER A 437 14.20 -36.17 29.42
CA SER A 437 13.21 -35.71 28.45
C SER A 437 13.69 -34.44 27.82
N ARG A 438 13.53 -34.34 26.51
CA ARG A 438 13.90 -33.14 25.74
C ARG A 438 12.68 -32.28 25.52
N TYR A 439 12.87 -30.98 25.52
CA TYR A 439 11.91 -29.98 25.10
C TYR A 439 12.62 -28.89 24.36
N TYR A 440 11.86 -28.16 23.51
CA TYR A 440 12.32 -27.09 22.67
C TYR A 440 11.62 -25.80 23.08
N PHE A 441 12.27 -24.68 22.91
CA PHE A 441 11.70 -23.39 23.26
C PHE A 441 12.22 -22.32 22.32
N ASN A 442 11.36 -21.33 22.05
CA ASN A 442 11.73 -20.14 21.30
C ASN A 442 11.02 -18.92 21.87
N SER A 443 11.52 -17.74 21.52
CA SER A 443 10.88 -16.49 21.88
C SER A 443 11.09 -15.44 20.81
N TRP A 444 10.09 -14.59 20.64
CA TRP A 444 10.10 -13.48 19.69
C TRP A 444 9.39 -12.26 20.27
N LEU A 445 9.49 -11.16 19.54
CA LEU A 445 8.90 -9.90 19.93
C LEU A 445 7.96 -9.42 18.82
N LYS A 446 6.73 -9.07 19.19
CA LYS A 446 5.75 -8.42 18.33
C LYS A 446 5.78 -6.95 18.68
N VAL A 447 6.25 -6.10 17.76
CA VAL A 447 6.32 -4.65 17.98
C VAL A 447 5.08 -4.00 17.40
N GLU A 448 4.37 -3.25 18.21
CA GLU A 448 3.17 -2.52 17.81
C GLU A 448 3.58 -1.25 17.05
N SER A 449 3.07 -1.07 15.83
CA SER A 449 3.24 0.13 15.04
C SER A 449 2.16 1.17 15.30
N VAL A 450 0.94 0.73 15.62
CA VAL A 450 -0.23 1.59 15.84
C VAL A 450 -0.94 1.22 17.12
N SER A 451 -0.77 2.04 18.15
CA SER A 451 -1.55 1.93 19.39
C SER A 451 -3.01 2.37 19.16
N LYS A 452 -3.90 2.01 20.06
CA LYS A 452 -5.31 2.43 20.00
C LYS A 452 -5.44 3.97 19.94
N SER A 453 -4.68 4.70 20.74
CA SER A 453 -4.68 6.17 20.74
C SER A 453 -4.13 6.74 19.43
N ARG A 454 -3.15 6.10 18.81
CA ARG A 454 -2.65 6.49 17.50
C ARG A 454 -3.70 6.27 16.41
N ALA A 455 -4.42 5.15 16.44
CA ALA A 455 -5.52 4.88 15.50
C ALA A 455 -6.62 5.95 15.61
N GLU A 456 -7.01 6.33 16.83
CA GLU A 456 -7.96 7.41 17.05
C GLU A 456 -7.45 8.76 16.49
N THR A 457 -6.18 9.07 16.70
CA THR A 457 -5.54 10.27 16.12
C THR A 457 -5.57 10.25 14.60
N LEU A 458 -5.25 9.11 13.97
CA LEU A 458 -5.29 8.96 12.51
C LEU A 458 -6.71 9.11 11.97
N ALA A 459 -7.71 8.54 12.64
CA ALA A 459 -9.11 8.70 12.26
C ALA A 459 -9.56 10.18 12.34
N GLY A 460 -9.14 10.91 13.36
CA GLY A 460 -9.39 12.35 13.49
C GLY A 460 -8.73 13.18 12.39
N LYS A 461 -7.49 12.83 11.98
CA LYS A 461 -6.82 13.47 10.84
C LYS A 461 -7.57 13.23 9.54
N LEU A 462 -8.02 12.01 9.28
CA LEU A 462 -8.82 11.68 8.08
C LEU A 462 -10.14 12.48 8.04
N GLU A 463 -10.76 12.71 9.21
CA GLU A 463 -11.97 13.53 9.30
C GLU A 463 -11.68 15.00 8.96
N ALA A 464 -10.58 15.56 9.46
CA ALA A 464 -10.16 16.91 9.13
C ALA A 464 -9.79 17.07 7.64
N GLU A 465 -9.09 16.11 7.05
CA GLU A 465 -8.77 16.09 5.63
C GLU A 465 -10.04 16.02 4.76
N GLN A 466 -11.02 15.19 5.15
CA GLN A 466 -12.30 15.09 4.45
C GLN A 466 -13.09 16.40 4.45
N GLN A 467 -13.05 17.14 5.55
CA GLN A 467 -13.73 18.46 5.63
C GLN A 467 -13.04 19.54 4.79
N GLY A 468 -11.75 19.36 4.47
CA GLY A 468 -10.95 20.25 3.63
C GLY A 468 -10.85 19.85 2.16
N ALA A 469 -11.44 18.73 1.79
CA ALA A 469 -11.41 18.18 0.42
C ALA A 469 -12.59 18.68 -0.43
#